data_5eb65b2dfe33c731d596a5f9eb87e8b2
#
_entry.id   5eb65b2dfe33c731d596a5f9eb87e8b2
#
_cell.length_a   1.000
_cell.length_b   1.000
_cell.length_c   1.000
_cell.angle_alpha   90.00
_cell.angle_beta   90.00
_cell.angle_gamma   90.00
#
_symmetry.space_group_name_H-M   'P 1'
#
loop_
_entity.id
_entity.type
_entity.pdbx_description
1 polymer ?
#
loop_
_entity_poly.entity_id
_entity_poly.type
_entity_poly.pdbx_seq_one_letter_code
_entity_poly.pdbx_strand_id
1 'polypeptide(L)'
;MRLKSIILLFALSTVCTLQAVERVIVIVKNPVKTARVEMVEVECSAIQKKLGVLPDGENHPALVVTDADGNEIPSQVTWDGKLIFQVGVAGQGKSVYYVQEGQPKPYEVKAKGRLFVERQDEFGWENDQVAYRVYGHGGAVGYDLFNKSTSELMLDYWYASEQNQEMRSVSRQLEERGYQDLADQLYNAFSYHVDHGKGMDCYTVGPTLGGGANALLNADGSLFMPQCYKTYEILDNGPLRFTVKFTYPEQDYQGEKVRETRIISLDAGSQFNRVSVSYEGLSQQAQMAAGVVVHKSNPNAYVLSQEQGYIGYEDLGDASVYKAKYQEEEGKKMGKIYVGVLFPEKNISMTYQQRENGIATGHVLGISQLSTLSSQPSTFTYYFGSGWNKNPNTGFQSLTDWEAHLSHEAECVRTPLKISLK
;
A
#
# COMPACT_ATOMS: atom_id res chain seq x y z
N MET A 1 50.72 68.11 -37.53
CA MET A 1 49.44 67.97 -36.85
C MET A 1 49.18 66.48 -36.63
N ARG A 2 49.29 66.04 -35.40
CA ARG A 2 49.05 64.61 -35.04
C ARG A 2 47.66 64.55 -34.35
N LEU A 3 46.72 63.84 -34.98
CA LEU A 3 45.40 63.56 -34.44
C LEU A 3 45.53 62.45 -33.42
N LYS A 4 45.14 62.72 -32.16
CA LYS A 4 45.05 61.62 -31.12
C LYS A 4 43.61 61.15 -31.14
N SER A 5 43.41 59.91 -31.55
CA SER A 5 42.12 59.18 -31.38
C SER A 5 42.00 58.69 -29.93
N ILE A 6 40.96 59.17 -29.25
CA ILE A 6 40.54 58.70 -27.94
C ILE A 6 39.57 57.56 -28.17
N ILE A 7 39.91 56.34 -27.81
CA ILE A 7 39.01 55.19 -27.78
C ILE A 7 38.31 55.17 -26.41
N LEU A 8 37.03 55.43 -26.38
CA LEU A 8 36.18 55.36 -25.20
C LEU A 8 35.70 53.90 -25.05
N LEU A 9 36.23 53.18 -24.08
CA LEU A 9 35.81 51.83 -23.75
C LEU A 9 34.56 51.93 -22.86
N PHE A 10 33.38 51.58 -23.39
CA PHE A 10 32.16 51.38 -22.60
C PHE A 10 32.21 49.98 -21.98
N ALA A 11 32.46 49.87 -20.68
CA ALA A 11 32.26 48.67 -19.95
C ALA A 11 30.76 48.48 -19.65
N LEU A 12 30.11 47.59 -20.38
CA LEU A 12 28.75 47.15 -20.09
C LEU A 12 28.82 46.22 -18.87
N SER A 13 28.56 46.69 -17.66
CA SER A 13 28.35 45.87 -16.48
C SER A 13 26.95 45.27 -16.55
N THR A 14 26.82 44.03 -16.97
CA THR A 14 25.62 43.23 -16.80
C THR A 14 25.43 42.95 -15.31
N VAL A 15 24.57 43.71 -14.67
CA VAL A 15 24.08 43.39 -13.33
C VAL A 15 23.15 42.22 -13.49
N CYS A 16 23.64 41.01 -13.25
CA CYS A 16 22.78 39.86 -12.99
C CYS A 16 22.08 40.10 -11.66
N THR A 17 20.86 40.58 -11.69
CA THR A 17 19.97 40.52 -10.53
C THR A 17 19.64 39.05 -10.29
N LEU A 18 20.27 38.45 -9.29
CA LEU A 18 19.77 37.20 -8.71
C LEU A 18 18.39 37.50 -8.12
N GLN A 19 17.33 37.23 -8.87
CA GLN A 19 16.00 37.14 -8.28
C GLN A 19 16.03 36.00 -7.27
N ALA A 20 15.81 36.34 -6.00
CA ALA A 20 15.60 35.30 -4.99
C ALA A 20 14.38 34.49 -5.41
N VAL A 21 14.56 33.21 -5.67
CA VAL A 21 13.45 32.30 -5.97
C VAL A 21 12.58 32.24 -4.72
N GLU A 22 11.32 32.67 -4.84
CA GLU A 22 10.37 32.51 -3.75
C GLU A 22 10.18 31.02 -3.47
N ARG A 23 10.39 30.63 -2.21
CA ARG A 23 10.29 29.26 -1.78
C ARG A 23 9.56 29.15 -0.45
N VAL A 24 8.77 28.10 -0.29
CA VAL A 24 8.13 27.73 0.97
C VAL A 24 9.05 26.81 1.74
N ILE A 25 9.29 27.14 3.01
CA ILE A 25 10.04 26.27 3.92
C ILE A 25 9.07 25.32 4.58
N VAL A 26 9.27 24.02 4.37
CA VAL A 26 8.52 22.94 5.02
C VAL A 26 9.34 22.39 6.18
N ILE A 27 8.87 22.60 7.39
CA ILE A 27 9.50 22.08 8.61
C ILE A 27 8.72 20.88 9.07
N VAL A 28 9.38 19.71 9.13
CA VAL A 28 8.80 18.45 9.59
C VAL A 28 9.41 18.09 10.95
N LYS A 29 8.56 17.88 11.96
CA LYS A 29 8.98 17.50 13.30
C LYS A 29 8.49 16.10 13.65
N ASN A 30 9.38 15.30 14.17
CA ASN A 30 9.08 13.96 14.67
C ASN A 30 8.81 14.03 16.18
N PRO A 31 7.58 13.74 16.63
CA PRO A 31 7.25 13.77 18.07
C PRO A 31 7.66 12.49 18.82
N VAL A 32 7.92 11.37 18.10
CA VAL A 32 8.31 10.09 18.74
C VAL A 32 9.81 9.98 18.94
N LYS A 33 10.26 9.03 19.75
CA LYS A 33 11.69 8.87 20.14
C LYS A 33 12.52 8.18 19.07
N THR A 34 11.91 7.38 18.22
CA THR A 34 12.56 6.63 17.14
C THR A 34 12.68 7.49 15.88
N ALA A 35 13.71 7.27 15.07
CA ALA A 35 13.83 7.89 13.76
C ALA A 35 12.73 7.33 12.81
N ARG A 36 12.27 8.17 11.88
CA ARG A 36 11.22 7.80 10.91
C ARG A 36 11.63 8.16 9.49
N VAL A 37 11.26 7.29 8.55
CA VAL A 37 11.30 7.56 7.11
C VAL A 37 9.90 7.31 6.59
N GLU A 38 9.18 8.36 6.22
CA GLU A 38 7.79 8.22 5.77
C GLU A 38 7.40 9.32 4.79
N MET A 39 6.27 9.14 4.13
CA MET A 39 5.67 10.13 3.24
C MET A 39 4.97 11.22 4.05
N VAL A 40 5.25 12.49 3.70
CA VAL A 40 4.50 13.63 4.23
C VAL A 40 3.55 14.18 3.18
N GLU A 41 2.43 14.74 3.64
CA GLU A 41 1.40 15.35 2.80
C GLU A 41 1.28 16.83 3.13
N VAL A 42 1.39 17.69 2.11
CA VAL A 42 1.27 19.15 2.26
C VAL A 42 0.22 19.65 1.27
N GLU A 43 -0.79 20.37 1.74
CA GLU A 43 -1.81 20.93 0.87
C GLU A 43 -1.21 21.87 -0.17
N CYS A 44 -1.40 21.61 -1.46
CA CYS A 44 -0.93 22.45 -2.55
C CYS A 44 -1.46 23.87 -2.43
N SER A 45 -2.71 24.05 -2.02
CA SER A 45 -3.33 25.36 -1.78
C SER A 45 -2.61 26.19 -0.70
N ALA A 46 -2.09 25.52 0.35
CA ALA A 46 -1.30 26.19 1.39
C ALA A 46 0.08 26.62 0.89
N ILE A 47 0.71 25.82 0.03
CA ILE A 47 1.97 26.16 -0.63
C ILE A 47 1.77 27.33 -1.56
N GLN A 48 0.79 27.27 -2.46
CA GLN A 48 0.45 28.33 -3.42
C GLN A 48 0.18 29.68 -2.74
N LYS A 49 -0.59 29.65 -1.66
CA LYS A 49 -0.84 30.85 -0.85
C LYS A 49 0.44 31.48 -0.31
N LYS A 50 1.43 30.66 0.04
CA LYS A 50 2.75 31.14 0.55
C LYS A 50 3.63 31.67 -0.57
N LEU A 51 3.57 31.09 -1.76
CA LEU A 51 4.28 31.55 -2.96
C LEU A 51 3.65 32.79 -3.61
N GLY A 52 2.46 33.22 -3.14
CA GLY A 52 1.74 34.34 -3.74
C GLY A 52 1.14 34.01 -5.10
N VAL A 53 1.05 32.74 -5.46
CA VAL A 53 0.51 32.27 -6.74
C VAL A 53 -0.99 32.02 -6.57
N LEU A 54 -1.79 32.65 -7.42
CA LEU A 54 -3.24 32.37 -7.48
C LEU A 54 -3.46 31.03 -8.20
N PRO A 55 -4.34 30.15 -7.70
CA PRO A 55 -4.71 28.96 -8.42
C PRO A 55 -5.38 29.37 -9.75
N ASP A 56 -4.76 28.97 -10.87
CA ASP A 56 -5.31 29.20 -12.19
C ASP A 56 -6.15 28.00 -12.60
N GLY A 57 -7.39 27.93 -12.11
CA GLY A 57 -8.31 26.83 -12.34
C GLY A 57 -7.85 25.51 -11.73
N GLU A 58 -8.02 24.41 -12.46
CA GLU A 58 -7.59 23.05 -12.05
C GLU A 58 -6.08 22.80 -12.23
N ASN A 59 -5.34 23.73 -12.82
CA ASN A 59 -3.90 23.61 -13.03
C ASN A 59 -3.11 24.07 -11.81
N HIS A 60 -2.56 23.12 -11.07
CA HIS A 60 -1.55 23.41 -10.07
C HIS A 60 -0.21 23.70 -10.76
N PRO A 61 0.53 24.77 -10.37
CA PRO A 61 1.87 24.98 -10.88
C PRO A 61 2.74 23.76 -10.56
N ALA A 62 3.64 23.40 -11.47
CA ALA A 62 4.60 22.37 -11.23
C ALA A 62 5.50 22.77 -10.05
N LEU A 63 5.67 21.91 -9.08
CA LEU A 63 6.40 22.15 -7.84
C LEU A 63 7.62 21.25 -7.76
N VAL A 64 8.72 21.82 -7.32
CA VAL A 64 9.98 21.09 -7.03
C VAL A 64 10.23 21.13 -5.54
N VAL A 65 10.58 19.97 -4.97
CA VAL A 65 10.97 19.83 -3.56
C VAL A 65 12.48 19.61 -3.48
N THR A 66 13.15 20.36 -2.59
CA THR A 66 14.58 20.15 -2.31
C THR A 66 14.82 19.91 -0.82
N ASP A 67 15.87 19.17 -0.52
CA ASP A 67 16.38 19.00 0.85
C ASP A 67 17.14 20.27 1.34
N ALA A 68 17.71 20.19 2.53
CA ALA A 68 18.48 21.29 3.13
C ALA A 68 19.77 21.63 2.37
N ASP A 69 20.31 20.68 1.62
CA ASP A 69 21.53 20.85 0.80
C ASP A 69 21.23 21.34 -0.61
N GLY A 70 19.93 21.49 -0.96
CA GLY A 70 19.47 21.96 -2.26
C GLY A 70 19.34 20.85 -3.31
N ASN A 71 19.44 19.58 -2.93
CA ASN A 71 19.20 18.47 -3.84
C ASN A 71 17.71 18.29 -4.04
N GLU A 72 17.29 18.16 -5.30
CA GLU A 72 15.92 17.83 -5.63
C GLU A 72 15.59 16.41 -5.19
N ILE A 73 14.47 16.27 -4.47
CA ILE A 73 13.94 14.98 -4.01
C ILE A 73 12.63 14.65 -4.75
N PRO A 74 12.34 13.35 -4.99
CA PRO A 74 11.11 12.94 -5.64
C PRO A 74 9.88 13.46 -4.90
N SER A 75 8.91 13.96 -5.66
CA SER A 75 7.64 14.45 -5.16
C SER A 75 6.51 14.12 -6.14
N GLN A 76 5.28 14.14 -5.66
CA GLN A 76 4.08 13.88 -6.45
C GLN A 76 2.95 14.76 -5.94
N VAL A 77 2.16 15.31 -6.85
CA VAL A 77 0.86 15.92 -6.52
C VAL A 77 -0.19 14.81 -6.61
N THR A 78 -0.95 14.61 -5.55
CA THR A 78 -2.00 13.59 -5.46
C THR A 78 -3.34 14.09 -5.98
N TRP A 79 -4.24 13.16 -6.29
CA TRP A 79 -5.58 13.43 -6.79
C TRP A 79 -6.40 14.38 -5.90
N ASP A 80 -6.15 14.39 -4.58
CA ASP A 80 -6.82 15.25 -3.60
C ASP A 80 -6.06 16.56 -3.33
N GLY A 81 -5.13 16.93 -4.21
CA GLY A 81 -4.47 18.24 -4.20
C GLY A 81 -3.38 18.40 -3.16
N LYS A 82 -2.72 17.33 -2.77
CA LYS A 82 -1.58 17.36 -1.85
C LYS A 82 -0.26 17.13 -2.58
N LEU A 83 0.76 17.86 -2.18
CA LEU A 83 2.15 17.56 -2.53
C LEU A 83 2.68 16.56 -1.53
N ILE A 84 3.14 15.39 -2.01
CA ILE A 84 3.76 14.35 -1.19
C ILE A 84 5.23 14.19 -1.54
N PHE A 85 6.04 13.87 -0.54
CA PHE A 85 7.46 13.52 -0.67
C PHE A 85 7.94 12.77 0.56
N GLN A 86 8.95 11.92 0.39
CA GLN A 86 9.50 11.13 1.49
C GLN A 86 10.47 11.97 2.33
N VAL A 87 10.36 11.85 3.65
CA VAL A 87 11.21 12.55 4.61
C VAL A 87 11.88 11.59 5.56
N GLY A 88 13.15 11.90 5.93
CA GLY A 88 13.84 11.26 7.05
C GLY A 88 13.92 12.24 8.23
N VAL A 89 13.43 11.81 9.41
CA VAL A 89 13.46 12.68 10.60
C VAL A 89 13.93 11.88 11.81
N ALA A 90 15.02 12.34 12.45
CA ALA A 90 15.52 11.72 13.68
C ALA A 90 14.46 11.75 14.80
N GLY A 91 14.58 10.82 15.75
CA GLY A 91 13.69 10.79 16.92
C GLY A 91 13.70 12.12 17.68
N GLN A 92 12.53 12.68 17.97
CA GLN A 92 12.33 13.99 18.59
C GLN A 92 13.03 15.15 17.86
N GLY A 93 13.44 14.91 16.60
CA GLY A 93 14.15 15.84 15.75
C GLY A 93 13.23 16.63 14.80
N LYS A 94 13.90 17.35 13.91
CA LYS A 94 13.25 18.06 12.80
C LYS A 94 14.11 17.96 11.54
N SER A 95 13.44 17.97 10.39
CA SER A 95 14.05 18.12 9.07
C SER A 95 13.41 19.31 8.34
N VAL A 96 14.15 19.91 7.40
CA VAL A 96 13.72 21.08 6.65
C VAL A 96 13.82 20.79 5.16
N TYR A 97 12.76 21.13 4.45
CA TYR A 97 12.65 21.00 3.00
C TYR A 97 12.19 22.35 2.41
N TYR A 98 12.42 22.51 1.13
CA TYR A 98 12.03 23.71 0.42
C TYR A 98 11.16 23.33 -0.77
N VAL A 99 10.08 24.05 -0.98
CA VAL A 99 9.19 23.89 -2.12
C VAL A 99 9.15 25.18 -2.91
N GLN A 100 9.32 25.09 -4.21
CA GLN A 100 9.29 26.20 -5.13
C GLN A 100 8.61 25.82 -6.45
N GLU A 101 8.20 26.81 -7.22
CA GLU A 101 7.77 26.57 -8.60
C GLU A 101 8.96 26.08 -9.43
N GLY A 102 8.70 25.15 -10.32
CA GLY A 102 9.70 24.56 -11.21
C GLY A 102 9.21 23.28 -11.84
N GLN A 103 9.92 22.84 -12.88
CA GLN A 103 9.64 21.56 -13.53
C GLN A 103 10.43 20.47 -12.83
N PRO A 104 9.77 19.49 -12.16
CA PRO A 104 10.46 18.39 -11.53
C PRO A 104 11.14 17.50 -12.59
N LYS A 105 12.24 16.88 -12.20
CA LYS A 105 12.88 15.84 -13.01
C LYS A 105 11.94 14.63 -13.16
N PRO A 106 12.13 13.81 -14.20
CA PRO A 106 11.48 12.50 -14.25
C PRO A 106 11.94 11.64 -13.07
N TYR A 107 11.00 11.15 -12.27
CA TYR A 107 11.29 10.26 -11.15
C TYR A 107 11.00 8.81 -11.52
N GLU A 108 11.77 7.90 -10.95
CA GLU A 108 11.49 6.48 -11.02
C GLU A 108 10.12 6.19 -10.40
N VAL A 109 9.31 5.38 -11.09
CA VAL A 109 8.02 4.94 -10.56
C VAL A 109 8.24 3.81 -9.57
N LYS A 110 7.89 4.05 -8.32
CA LYS A 110 8.03 3.10 -7.20
C LYS A 110 6.71 2.57 -6.66
N ALA A 111 5.58 3.07 -7.17
CA ALA A 111 4.26 2.57 -6.82
C ALA A 111 3.35 2.61 -8.04
N LYS A 112 2.67 1.50 -8.36
CA LYS A 112 1.74 1.40 -9.49
C LYS A 112 0.68 0.33 -9.27
N GLY A 113 -0.39 0.37 -10.07
CA GLY A 113 -1.40 -0.68 -10.10
C GLY A 113 -2.24 -0.62 -11.36
N ARG A 114 -2.88 -1.73 -11.71
CA ARG A 114 -3.80 -1.85 -12.84
C ARG A 114 -4.74 -3.03 -12.71
N LEU A 115 -5.74 -3.05 -13.58
CA LEU A 115 -6.58 -4.23 -13.80
C LEU A 115 -5.83 -5.27 -14.65
N PHE A 116 -5.92 -6.53 -14.26
CA PHE A 116 -5.41 -7.71 -14.96
C PHE A 116 -6.58 -8.53 -15.49
N VAL A 117 -7.16 -8.08 -16.61
CA VAL A 117 -8.31 -8.74 -17.28
C VAL A 117 -8.00 -10.17 -17.72
N GLU A 118 -6.70 -10.44 -17.95
CA GLU A 118 -6.18 -11.74 -18.35
C GLU A 118 -6.35 -12.82 -17.29
N ARG A 119 -6.67 -12.45 -16.04
CA ARG A 119 -6.92 -13.39 -14.94
C ARG A 119 -8.03 -12.89 -14.02
N GLN A 120 -9.27 -13.37 -14.21
CA GLN A 120 -10.42 -13.17 -13.34
C GLN A 120 -10.71 -11.71 -12.93
N ASP A 121 -10.39 -10.73 -13.81
CA ASP A 121 -10.50 -9.30 -13.51
C ASP A 121 -9.85 -8.95 -12.16
N GLU A 122 -8.67 -9.51 -11.89
CA GLU A 122 -7.90 -9.18 -10.71
C GLU A 122 -7.38 -7.76 -10.84
N PHE A 123 -7.51 -6.99 -9.77
CA PHE A 123 -6.89 -5.67 -9.70
C PHE A 123 -5.67 -5.77 -8.78
N GLY A 124 -4.48 -5.57 -9.36
CA GLY A 124 -3.21 -5.65 -8.63
C GLY A 124 -2.54 -4.29 -8.48
N TRP A 125 -1.87 -4.09 -7.36
CA TRP A 125 -1.03 -2.92 -7.09
C TRP A 125 0.18 -3.30 -6.26
N GLU A 126 1.24 -2.53 -6.41
CA GLU A 126 2.51 -2.77 -5.74
C GLU A 126 3.30 -1.48 -5.54
N ASN A 127 4.25 -1.56 -4.62
CA ASN A 127 5.36 -0.63 -4.52
C ASN A 127 6.70 -1.38 -4.49
N ASP A 128 7.77 -0.68 -4.15
CA ASP A 128 9.12 -1.26 -4.02
C ASP A 128 9.30 -2.20 -2.80
N GLN A 129 8.26 -2.45 -1.98
CA GLN A 129 8.31 -3.34 -0.81
C GLN A 129 7.35 -4.50 -0.90
N VAL A 130 6.10 -4.28 -1.33
CA VAL A 130 4.97 -5.22 -1.25
C VAL A 130 4.14 -5.20 -2.52
N ALA A 131 3.35 -6.25 -2.74
CA ALA A 131 2.38 -6.32 -3.81
C ALA A 131 1.10 -7.02 -3.37
N TYR A 132 -0.04 -6.56 -3.87
CA TYR A 132 -1.38 -7.00 -3.48
C TYR A 132 -2.28 -7.18 -4.67
N ARG A 133 -3.38 -7.92 -4.48
CA ARG A 133 -4.50 -7.98 -5.41
C ARG A 133 -5.84 -8.12 -4.70
N VAL A 134 -6.88 -7.76 -5.43
CA VAL A 134 -8.28 -8.09 -5.13
C VAL A 134 -8.93 -8.67 -6.37
N TYR A 135 -10.00 -9.43 -6.17
CA TYR A 135 -10.69 -10.15 -7.23
C TYR A 135 -11.94 -9.43 -7.67
N GLY A 136 -12.18 -9.35 -8.99
CA GLY A 136 -13.41 -8.79 -9.58
C GLY A 136 -14.58 -9.75 -9.53
N HIS A 137 -14.30 -11.06 -9.47
CA HIS A 137 -15.30 -12.11 -9.33
C HIS A 137 -14.70 -13.36 -8.68
N GLY A 138 -15.57 -14.32 -8.29
CA GLY A 138 -15.12 -15.55 -7.63
C GLY A 138 -15.44 -15.57 -6.13
N GLY A 139 -14.82 -16.49 -5.40
CA GLY A 139 -15.09 -16.72 -3.98
C GLY A 139 -14.11 -16.07 -3.01
N ALA A 140 -12.99 -15.53 -3.49
CA ALA A 140 -12.03 -14.82 -2.67
C ALA A 140 -12.42 -13.35 -2.58
N VAL A 141 -12.64 -12.83 -1.38
CA VAL A 141 -13.19 -11.48 -1.14
C VAL A 141 -12.28 -10.61 -0.26
N GLY A 142 -11.25 -11.20 0.32
CA GLY A 142 -10.23 -10.51 1.11
C GLY A 142 -9.10 -9.94 0.27
N TYR A 143 -8.11 -9.34 0.94
CA TYR A 143 -6.89 -8.91 0.27
C TYR A 143 -5.91 -10.07 0.15
N ASP A 144 -5.45 -10.27 -1.08
CA ASP A 144 -4.40 -11.21 -1.42
C ASP A 144 -3.06 -10.48 -1.58
N LEU A 145 -1.98 -11.20 -1.43
CA LEU A 145 -0.64 -10.61 -1.46
C LEU A 145 0.37 -11.50 -2.20
N PHE A 146 1.33 -10.85 -2.82
CA PHE A 146 2.54 -11.47 -3.35
C PHE A 146 3.71 -11.19 -2.44
N ASN A 147 4.56 -12.20 -2.24
CA ASN A 147 5.75 -12.08 -1.41
C ASN A 147 6.94 -11.65 -2.26
N LYS A 148 7.47 -10.44 -2.03
CA LYS A 148 8.59 -9.85 -2.77
C LYS A 148 9.91 -10.04 -2.04
N SER A 149 10.98 -10.34 -2.79
CA SER A 149 12.38 -10.29 -2.33
C SER A 149 13.22 -9.27 -3.11
N THR A 150 12.56 -8.37 -3.84
CA THR A 150 13.18 -7.33 -4.68
C THR A 150 12.41 -6.02 -4.54
N SER A 151 13.09 -4.89 -4.77
CA SER A 151 12.45 -3.57 -4.89
C SER A 151 11.91 -3.27 -6.30
N GLU A 152 12.13 -4.15 -7.28
CA GLU A 152 11.56 -3.99 -8.61
C GLU A 152 10.03 -4.15 -8.58
N LEU A 153 9.33 -3.47 -9.48
CA LEU A 153 7.89 -3.64 -9.68
C LEU A 153 7.65 -4.90 -10.52
N MET A 154 6.98 -5.89 -9.96
CA MET A 154 6.98 -7.27 -10.46
C MET A 154 5.64 -7.75 -11.02
N LEU A 155 4.51 -7.11 -10.69
CA LEU A 155 3.19 -7.65 -11.05
C LEU A 155 3.04 -7.86 -12.56
N ASP A 156 3.45 -6.91 -13.39
CA ASP A 156 3.36 -7.07 -14.86
C ASP A 156 4.16 -8.28 -15.35
N TYR A 157 5.36 -8.49 -14.80
CA TYR A 157 6.19 -9.63 -15.15
C TYR A 157 5.56 -10.96 -14.70
N TRP A 158 5.09 -11.03 -13.44
CA TRP A 158 4.48 -12.23 -12.89
C TRP A 158 3.21 -12.64 -13.63
N TYR A 159 2.30 -11.69 -13.91
CA TYR A 159 1.09 -11.97 -14.69
C TYR A 159 1.42 -12.37 -16.13
N ALA A 160 2.35 -11.71 -16.79
CA ALA A 160 2.77 -12.08 -18.15
C ALA A 160 3.39 -13.48 -18.19
N SER A 161 4.22 -13.83 -17.20
CA SER A 161 4.81 -15.16 -17.07
C SER A 161 3.75 -16.23 -16.85
N GLU A 162 2.89 -16.06 -15.84
CA GLU A 162 1.82 -17.02 -15.51
C GLU A 162 0.82 -17.21 -16.66
N GLN A 163 0.52 -16.15 -17.43
CA GLN A 163 -0.43 -16.20 -18.55
C GLN A 163 0.25 -16.55 -19.90
N ASN A 164 1.48 -17.04 -19.88
CA ASN A 164 2.18 -17.45 -21.09
C ASN A 164 1.47 -18.65 -21.77
N GLN A 165 0.66 -18.34 -22.80
CA GLN A 165 -0.18 -19.33 -23.49
C GLN A 165 0.61 -20.39 -24.22
N GLU A 166 1.79 -20.06 -24.77
CA GLU A 166 2.65 -21.01 -25.45
C GLU A 166 3.18 -22.05 -24.47
N MET A 167 3.77 -21.61 -23.35
CA MET A 167 4.31 -22.50 -22.31
C MET A 167 3.22 -23.37 -21.69
N ARG A 168 2.03 -22.79 -21.42
CA ARG A 168 0.85 -23.52 -20.91
C ARG A 168 0.36 -24.58 -21.91
N SER A 169 0.37 -24.26 -23.20
CA SER A 169 -0.01 -25.20 -24.26
C SER A 169 0.96 -26.38 -24.34
N VAL A 170 2.27 -26.11 -24.30
CA VAL A 170 3.31 -27.16 -24.32
C VAL A 170 3.20 -28.03 -23.05
N SER A 171 3.03 -27.45 -21.87
CA SER A 171 2.87 -28.19 -20.61
C SER A 171 1.66 -29.14 -20.68
N ARG A 172 0.52 -28.68 -21.17
CA ARG A 172 -0.67 -29.54 -21.38
C ARG A 172 -0.41 -30.68 -22.38
N GLN A 173 0.24 -30.39 -23.50
CA GLN A 173 0.58 -31.43 -24.49
C GLN A 173 1.52 -32.52 -23.91
N LEU A 174 2.44 -32.14 -23.04
CA LEU A 174 3.29 -33.09 -22.32
C LEU A 174 2.47 -33.96 -21.38
N GLU A 175 1.54 -33.36 -20.61
CA GLU A 175 0.63 -34.05 -19.70
C GLU A 175 -0.26 -35.05 -20.46
N GLU A 176 -0.89 -34.63 -21.57
CA GLU A 176 -1.75 -35.46 -22.42
C GLU A 176 -1.01 -36.68 -23.02
N ARG A 177 0.30 -36.54 -23.21
CA ARG A 177 1.16 -37.62 -23.71
C ARG A 177 1.74 -38.49 -22.60
N GLY A 178 1.37 -38.24 -21.33
CA GLY A 178 1.84 -38.99 -20.18
C GLY A 178 3.21 -38.58 -19.63
N TYR A 179 3.80 -37.48 -20.12
CA TYR A 179 5.07 -36.94 -19.63
C TYR A 179 4.85 -35.97 -18.46
N GLN A 180 4.19 -36.45 -17.40
CA GLN A 180 3.73 -35.63 -16.27
C GLN A 180 4.87 -34.86 -15.60
N ASP A 181 6.01 -35.52 -15.32
CA ASP A 181 7.13 -34.85 -14.63
C ASP A 181 7.74 -33.72 -15.47
N LEU A 182 7.77 -33.86 -16.80
CA LEU A 182 8.23 -32.79 -17.70
C LEU A 182 7.21 -31.64 -17.77
N ALA A 183 5.92 -31.98 -17.81
CA ALA A 183 4.85 -30.98 -17.76
C ALA A 183 4.91 -30.13 -16.48
N ASP A 184 5.11 -30.79 -15.31
CA ASP A 184 5.24 -30.13 -14.03
C ASP A 184 6.49 -29.24 -13.94
N GLN A 185 7.64 -29.73 -14.42
CA GLN A 185 8.87 -28.95 -14.46
C GLN A 185 8.73 -27.72 -15.36
N LEU A 186 8.10 -27.89 -16.53
CA LEU A 186 7.85 -26.78 -17.45
C LEU A 186 6.89 -25.74 -16.82
N TYR A 187 5.78 -26.18 -16.19
CA TYR A 187 4.85 -25.29 -15.51
C TYR A 187 5.56 -24.50 -14.39
N ASN A 188 6.34 -25.19 -13.55
CA ASN A 188 7.08 -24.54 -12.48
C ASN A 188 8.10 -23.52 -12.99
N ALA A 189 8.63 -23.68 -14.20
CA ALA A 189 9.62 -22.75 -14.77
C ALA A 189 9.06 -21.36 -15.13
N PHE A 190 7.75 -21.21 -15.29
CA PHE A 190 7.11 -19.93 -15.60
C PHE A 190 6.02 -19.50 -14.59
N SER A 191 5.61 -20.38 -13.68
CA SER A 191 4.59 -20.06 -12.69
C SER A 191 5.09 -19.05 -11.64
N TYR A 192 4.30 -18.03 -11.35
CA TYR A 192 4.60 -17.09 -10.26
C TYR A 192 4.37 -17.68 -8.87
N HIS A 193 3.81 -18.88 -8.76
CA HIS A 193 3.75 -19.62 -7.49
C HIS A 193 5.09 -20.21 -7.09
N VAL A 194 6.11 -20.13 -7.96
CA VAL A 194 7.49 -20.54 -7.69
C VAL A 194 8.39 -19.33 -7.57
N ASP A 195 9.24 -19.31 -6.55
CA ASP A 195 10.22 -18.24 -6.35
C ASP A 195 11.38 -18.37 -7.36
N HIS A 196 11.44 -17.47 -8.33
CA HIS A 196 12.52 -17.33 -9.29
C HIS A 196 13.56 -16.29 -8.86
N GLY A 197 13.74 -16.08 -7.56
CA GLY A 197 14.71 -15.16 -6.98
C GLY A 197 14.23 -13.72 -6.78
N LYS A 198 12.95 -13.42 -7.09
CA LYS A 198 12.35 -12.10 -6.92
C LYS A 198 11.06 -12.12 -6.08
N GLY A 199 10.65 -13.31 -5.65
CA GLY A 199 9.43 -13.52 -4.89
C GLY A 199 8.41 -14.39 -5.61
N MET A 200 7.25 -14.59 -4.98
CA MET A 200 6.22 -15.52 -5.44
C MET A 200 4.85 -15.20 -4.86
N ASP A 201 3.82 -15.78 -5.48
CA ASP A 201 2.47 -15.89 -4.93
C ASP A 201 2.32 -17.21 -4.16
N CYS A 202 2.34 -17.14 -2.84
CA CYS A 202 2.17 -18.31 -1.97
C CYS A 202 1.26 -18.03 -0.76
N TYR A 203 0.41 -17.00 -0.84
CA TYR A 203 -0.59 -16.71 0.18
C TYR A 203 -1.96 -17.24 -0.27
N THR A 204 -2.77 -17.68 0.67
CA THR A 204 -4.12 -18.19 0.37
C THR A 204 -5.17 -17.30 1.03
N VAL A 205 -6.09 -16.75 0.24
CA VAL A 205 -7.19 -15.91 0.74
C VAL A 205 -8.44 -16.72 1.02
N GLY A 206 -8.93 -17.48 0.04
CA GLY A 206 -10.21 -18.18 0.13
C GLY A 206 -11.38 -17.24 0.48
N PRO A 207 -12.48 -17.77 1.06
CA PRO A 207 -13.63 -16.97 1.50
C PRO A 207 -13.39 -16.33 2.88
N THR A 208 -12.30 -15.56 3.02
CA THR A 208 -11.84 -14.92 4.27
C THR A 208 -11.53 -13.44 4.05
N LEU A 209 -11.12 -12.73 5.10
CA LEU A 209 -10.62 -11.35 4.98
C LEU A 209 -9.19 -11.29 4.39
N GLY A 210 -8.52 -12.43 4.23
CA GLY A 210 -7.16 -12.47 3.72
C GLY A 210 -6.19 -11.69 4.60
N GLY A 211 -5.30 -10.93 3.97
CA GLY A 211 -4.22 -10.19 4.62
C GLY A 211 -4.60 -8.81 5.16
N GLY A 212 -5.89 -8.55 5.49
CA GLY A 212 -6.22 -7.27 6.11
C GLY A 212 -7.49 -6.57 5.60
N ALA A 213 -8.42 -7.29 4.96
CA ALA A 213 -9.68 -6.67 4.53
C ALA A 213 -10.63 -6.41 5.71
N ASN A 214 -11.69 -5.67 5.42
CA ASN A 214 -12.71 -5.30 6.39
C ASN A 214 -14.07 -5.93 6.06
N ALA A 215 -14.94 -6.01 7.06
CA ALA A 215 -16.34 -6.43 6.96
C ALA A 215 -17.19 -5.72 8.03
N LEU A 216 -18.49 -5.59 7.77
CA LEU A 216 -19.46 -5.27 8.82
C LEU A 216 -19.66 -6.48 9.73
N LEU A 217 -20.17 -6.27 10.93
CA LEU A 217 -20.57 -7.33 11.86
C LEU A 217 -22.09 -7.47 11.90
N ASN A 218 -22.58 -8.70 11.83
CA ASN A 218 -23.97 -9.02 12.09
C ASN A 218 -24.31 -8.79 13.59
N ALA A 219 -25.60 -8.79 13.91
CA ALA A 219 -26.08 -8.61 15.27
C ALA A 219 -25.55 -9.68 16.27
N ASP A 220 -25.23 -10.85 15.80
CA ASP A 220 -24.63 -11.94 16.56
C ASP A 220 -23.08 -11.83 16.68
N GLY A 221 -22.50 -10.77 16.13
CA GLY A 221 -21.06 -10.52 16.10
C GLY A 221 -20.30 -11.26 14.99
N SER A 222 -20.96 -12.05 14.17
CA SER A 222 -20.31 -12.72 13.03
C SER A 222 -20.00 -11.74 11.90
N LEU A 223 -19.00 -12.06 11.06
CA LEU A 223 -18.63 -11.25 9.93
C LEU A 223 -19.71 -11.29 8.84
N PHE A 224 -20.22 -10.12 8.45
CA PHE A 224 -20.97 -9.92 7.23
C PHE A 224 -19.97 -9.75 6.09
N MET A 225 -19.61 -10.87 5.44
CA MET A 225 -18.53 -10.92 4.47
C MET A 225 -18.79 -10.00 3.27
N PRO A 226 -17.80 -9.22 2.83
CA PRO A 226 -17.91 -8.42 1.62
C PRO A 226 -18.08 -9.31 0.39
N GLN A 227 -18.43 -8.69 -0.74
CA GLN A 227 -18.37 -9.30 -2.08
C GLN A 227 -17.07 -8.86 -2.77
N CYS A 228 -16.84 -9.36 -4.00
CA CYS A 228 -15.85 -8.78 -4.88
C CYS A 228 -16.24 -7.35 -5.28
N TYR A 229 -15.25 -6.50 -5.60
CA TYR A 229 -15.55 -5.14 -6.05
C TYR A 229 -16.39 -5.13 -7.35
N LYS A 230 -17.19 -4.09 -7.52
CA LYS A 230 -18.02 -3.89 -8.71
C LYS A 230 -17.37 -2.97 -9.74
N THR A 231 -16.80 -1.88 -9.26
CA THR A 231 -16.09 -0.89 -10.11
C THR A 231 -14.84 -0.39 -9.37
N TYR A 232 -13.89 0.10 -10.14
CA TYR A 232 -12.71 0.76 -9.63
C TYR A 232 -12.44 2.08 -10.36
N GLU A 233 -11.66 2.95 -9.71
CA GLU A 233 -11.15 4.20 -10.27
C GLU A 233 -9.72 4.38 -9.76
N ILE A 234 -8.75 4.48 -10.67
CA ILE A 234 -7.36 4.79 -10.29
C ILE A 234 -7.28 6.30 -10.07
N LEU A 235 -6.94 6.71 -8.86
CA LEU A 235 -6.85 8.11 -8.45
C LEU A 235 -5.42 8.65 -8.57
N ASP A 236 -4.41 7.85 -8.15
CA ASP A 236 -2.99 8.10 -8.34
C ASP A 236 -2.30 6.85 -8.89
N ASN A 237 -1.29 7.03 -9.76
CA ASN A 237 -0.50 5.92 -10.30
C ASN A 237 0.97 6.32 -10.45
N GLY A 238 1.68 6.39 -9.32
CA GLY A 238 3.10 6.73 -9.22
C GLY A 238 3.43 8.21 -9.36
N PRO A 239 4.70 8.64 -9.21
CA PRO A 239 5.87 7.82 -8.91
C PRO A 239 5.97 7.34 -7.46
N LEU A 240 5.37 8.08 -6.47
CA LEU A 240 5.53 7.81 -5.05
C LEU A 240 4.33 7.16 -4.39
N ARG A 241 3.14 7.37 -4.92
CA ARG A 241 1.89 6.84 -4.39
C ARG A 241 1.05 6.23 -5.50
N PHE A 242 0.52 5.07 -5.21
CA PHE A 242 -0.61 4.50 -5.93
C PHE A 242 -1.87 4.68 -5.07
N THR A 243 -2.99 5.10 -5.68
CA THR A 243 -4.29 5.20 -5.00
C THR A 243 -5.39 4.67 -5.91
N VAL A 244 -6.24 3.81 -5.38
CA VAL A 244 -7.41 3.26 -6.07
C VAL A 244 -8.65 3.37 -5.20
N LYS A 245 -9.78 3.69 -5.82
CA LYS A 245 -11.11 3.66 -5.21
C LYS A 245 -11.87 2.47 -5.76
N PHE A 246 -12.30 1.58 -4.88
CA PHE A 246 -13.20 0.48 -5.18
C PHE A 246 -14.61 0.78 -4.69
N THR A 247 -15.60 0.52 -5.51
CA THR A 247 -17.02 0.52 -5.13
C THR A 247 -17.54 -0.89 -5.18
N TYR A 248 -18.19 -1.31 -4.11
CA TYR A 248 -18.72 -2.66 -3.95
C TYR A 248 -20.20 -2.73 -4.38
N PRO A 249 -20.73 -3.91 -4.69
CA PRO A 249 -22.16 -4.09 -4.93
C PRO A 249 -22.96 -3.65 -3.70
N GLU A 250 -24.19 -3.16 -3.95
CA GLU A 250 -25.16 -2.93 -2.88
C GLU A 250 -25.57 -4.27 -2.27
N GLN A 251 -25.54 -4.36 -0.94
CA GLN A 251 -25.90 -5.54 -0.17
C GLN A 251 -27.06 -5.22 0.79
N ASP A 252 -27.83 -6.23 1.13
CA ASP A 252 -28.84 -6.14 2.19
C ASP A 252 -28.17 -6.46 3.52
N TYR A 253 -27.97 -5.44 4.34
CA TYR A 253 -27.39 -5.56 5.67
C TYR A 253 -28.45 -5.20 6.72
N GLN A 254 -28.95 -6.21 7.43
CA GLN A 254 -29.96 -6.06 8.50
C GLN A 254 -31.23 -5.30 8.03
N GLY A 255 -31.63 -5.49 6.77
CA GLY A 255 -32.78 -4.84 6.17
C GLY A 255 -32.52 -3.47 5.55
N GLU A 256 -31.29 -2.99 5.59
CA GLU A 256 -30.84 -1.74 4.94
C GLU A 256 -30.05 -2.04 3.67
N LYS A 257 -30.25 -1.22 2.62
CA LYS A 257 -29.45 -1.31 1.38
C LYS A 257 -28.15 -0.53 1.58
N VAL A 258 -27.04 -1.24 1.73
CA VAL A 258 -25.75 -0.67 2.06
C VAL A 258 -24.77 -0.82 0.90
N ARG A 259 -24.08 0.26 0.57
CA ARG A 259 -23.00 0.29 -0.42
C ARG A 259 -21.69 0.68 0.25
N GLU A 260 -20.67 -0.16 0.07
CA GLU A 260 -19.34 0.08 0.56
C GLU A 260 -18.46 0.73 -0.51
N THR A 261 -17.62 1.68 -0.10
CA THR A 261 -16.53 2.26 -0.90
C THR A 261 -15.23 2.18 -0.10
N ARG A 262 -14.15 1.74 -0.75
CA ARG A 262 -12.79 1.73 -0.18
C ARG A 262 -11.88 2.58 -1.05
N ILE A 263 -11.11 3.47 -0.42
CA ILE A 263 -9.97 4.14 -1.04
C ILE A 263 -8.72 3.54 -0.41
N ILE A 264 -7.88 2.93 -1.24
CA ILE A 264 -6.64 2.27 -0.82
C ILE A 264 -5.48 3.02 -1.41
N SER A 265 -4.54 3.46 -0.56
CA SER A 265 -3.30 4.12 -0.99
C SER A 265 -2.08 3.34 -0.50
N LEU A 266 -1.08 3.20 -1.37
CA LEU A 266 0.20 2.56 -1.06
C LEU A 266 1.34 3.50 -1.46
N ASP A 267 2.18 3.88 -0.50
CA ASP A 267 3.32 4.76 -0.71
C ASP A 267 4.60 3.98 -0.98
N ALA A 268 5.49 4.56 -1.78
CA ALA A 268 6.84 4.06 -1.97
C ALA A 268 7.57 3.91 -0.63
N GLY A 269 8.26 2.78 -0.43
CA GLY A 269 8.98 2.45 0.80
C GLY A 269 8.12 1.95 1.96
N SER A 270 6.78 2.02 1.87
CA SER A 270 5.88 1.53 2.91
C SER A 270 5.56 0.04 2.75
N GLN A 271 5.41 -0.68 3.85
CA GLN A 271 4.82 -2.01 3.88
C GLN A 271 3.31 -1.98 4.10
N PHE A 272 2.77 -0.81 4.47
CA PHE A 272 1.37 -0.65 4.84
C PHE A 272 0.60 0.17 3.82
N ASN A 273 -0.55 -0.37 3.43
CA ASN A 273 -1.59 0.33 2.70
C ASN A 273 -2.46 1.10 3.70
N ARG A 274 -2.80 2.34 3.38
CA ARG A 274 -3.84 3.09 4.07
C ARG A 274 -5.18 2.82 3.41
N VAL A 275 -6.17 2.43 4.19
CA VAL A 275 -7.54 2.18 3.73
C VAL A 275 -8.50 3.15 4.39
N SER A 276 -9.29 3.82 3.57
CA SER A 276 -10.42 4.63 4.01
C SER A 276 -11.70 3.95 3.52
N VAL A 277 -12.53 3.49 4.45
CA VAL A 277 -13.78 2.78 4.17
C VAL A 277 -14.94 3.67 4.49
N SER A 278 -15.93 3.73 3.60
CA SER A 278 -17.20 4.41 3.84
C SER A 278 -18.38 3.54 3.43
N TYR A 279 -19.50 3.73 4.14
CA TYR A 279 -20.75 3.03 3.89
C TYR A 279 -21.88 4.03 3.66
N GLU A 280 -22.54 3.92 2.53
CA GLU A 280 -23.79 4.62 2.23
C GLU A 280 -24.97 3.72 2.56
N GLY A 281 -26.06 4.29 3.08
CA GLY A 281 -27.31 3.58 3.37
C GLY A 281 -27.42 3.04 4.80
N LEU A 282 -26.38 3.16 5.64
CA LEU A 282 -26.49 2.84 7.07
C LEU A 282 -27.25 3.95 7.79
N SER A 283 -28.37 3.65 8.41
CA SER A 283 -29.17 4.56 9.26
C SER A 283 -29.04 4.26 10.75
N GLN A 284 -28.58 3.06 11.10
CA GLN A 284 -28.37 2.62 12.49
C GLN A 284 -26.90 2.45 12.81
N GLN A 285 -26.58 2.41 14.10
CA GLN A 285 -25.22 2.09 14.53
C GLN A 285 -24.81 0.69 14.03
N ALA A 286 -23.66 0.62 13.41
CA ALA A 286 -23.07 -0.62 12.93
C ALA A 286 -21.65 -0.79 13.48
N GLN A 287 -21.20 -2.02 13.55
CA GLN A 287 -19.81 -2.35 13.84
C GLN A 287 -19.10 -2.79 12.56
N MET A 288 -17.88 -2.33 12.42
CA MET A 288 -16.97 -2.78 11.36
C MET A 288 -15.75 -3.42 11.99
N ALA A 289 -15.30 -4.52 11.40
CA ALA A 289 -14.04 -5.15 11.74
C ALA A 289 -13.07 -5.05 10.56
N ALA A 290 -11.78 -4.82 10.84
CA ALA A 290 -10.70 -5.09 9.92
C ALA A 290 -9.76 -6.13 10.54
N GLY A 291 -9.21 -7.04 9.73
CA GLY A 291 -8.44 -8.12 10.33
C GLY A 291 -7.79 -9.06 9.35
N VAL A 292 -7.08 -10.03 9.89
CA VAL A 292 -6.33 -11.04 9.15
C VAL A 292 -6.90 -12.43 9.39
N VAL A 293 -6.86 -13.27 8.38
CA VAL A 293 -7.21 -14.67 8.51
C VAL A 293 -6.12 -15.41 9.31
N VAL A 294 -6.52 -16.40 10.10
CA VAL A 294 -5.62 -17.33 10.78
C VAL A 294 -5.80 -18.71 10.14
N HIS A 295 -4.77 -19.20 9.47
CA HIS A 295 -4.79 -20.46 8.75
C HIS A 295 -4.55 -21.67 9.67
N LYS A 296 -5.07 -22.82 9.25
CA LYS A 296 -4.88 -24.10 9.96
C LYS A 296 -3.42 -24.54 10.01
N SER A 297 -2.60 -24.08 9.05
CA SER A 297 -1.17 -24.34 8.97
C SER A 297 -0.38 -23.76 10.14
N ASN A 298 -0.84 -22.60 10.71
CA ASN A 298 -0.18 -21.93 11.84
C ASN A 298 -1.18 -21.24 12.79
N PRO A 299 -2.06 -21.98 13.49
CA PRO A 299 -3.26 -21.44 14.13
C PRO A 299 -3.02 -20.58 15.37
N ASN A 300 -1.80 -20.57 15.92
CA ASN A 300 -1.50 -19.88 17.18
C ASN A 300 -0.47 -18.75 17.04
N ALA A 301 0.01 -18.48 15.82
CA ALA A 301 1.09 -17.51 15.59
C ALA A 301 0.55 -16.11 15.32
N TYR A 302 -0.31 -15.59 16.17
CA TYR A 302 -0.82 -14.22 16.07
C TYR A 302 -0.53 -13.42 17.35
N VAL A 303 -0.45 -12.12 17.18
CA VAL A 303 -0.30 -11.12 18.23
C VAL A 303 -1.35 -10.03 18.06
N LEU A 304 -1.76 -9.44 19.18
CA LEU A 304 -2.64 -8.28 19.19
C LEU A 304 -2.30 -7.37 20.37
N SER A 305 -2.35 -6.06 20.15
CA SER A 305 -2.19 -5.06 21.19
C SER A 305 -3.25 -3.97 21.04
N GLN A 306 -4.30 -4.05 21.84
CA GLN A 306 -5.36 -3.04 21.84
C GLN A 306 -4.81 -1.68 22.30
N GLU A 307 -3.89 -1.67 23.25
CA GLU A 307 -3.25 -0.45 23.76
C GLU A 307 -2.46 0.25 22.66
N GLN A 308 -1.62 -0.48 21.92
CA GLN A 308 -0.77 0.07 20.87
C GLN A 308 -1.52 0.21 19.53
N GLY A 309 -2.56 -0.60 19.28
CA GLY A 309 -3.41 -0.50 18.10
C GLY A 309 -2.93 -1.29 16.89
N TYR A 310 -2.47 -2.51 17.11
CA TYR A 310 -2.11 -3.42 16.05
C TYR A 310 -2.59 -4.85 16.27
N ILE A 311 -2.73 -5.56 15.18
CA ILE A 311 -2.81 -7.01 15.12
C ILE A 311 -1.77 -7.52 14.11
N GLY A 312 -1.22 -8.71 14.36
CA GLY A 312 -0.24 -9.35 13.48
C GLY A 312 -0.39 -10.86 13.48
N TYR A 313 0.05 -11.47 12.37
CA TYR A 313 0.03 -12.90 12.19
C TYR A 313 1.24 -13.36 11.38
N GLU A 314 1.88 -14.45 11.81
CA GLU A 314 2.90 -15.19 11.05
C GLU A 314 2.21 -16.36 10.36
N ASP A 315 2.17 -16.34 9.03
CA ASP A 315 1.63 -17.41 8.22
C ASP A 315 2.74 -18.23 7.56
N LEU A 316 2.38 -19.39 7.07
CA LEU A 316 3.23 -20.23 6.26
C LEU A 316 2.75 -20.20 4.81
N GLY A 317 3.69 -20.20 3.87
CA GLY A 317 3.34 -20.26 2.46
C GLY A 317 2.52 -21.51 2.14
N ASP A 318 1.52 -21.34 1.27
CA ASP A 318 0.62 -22.43 0.87
C ASP A 318 1.24 -23.35 -0.18
N ALA A 319 1.74 -24.50 0.26
CA ALA A 319 2.31 -25.49 -0.62
C ALA A 319 1.27 -26.26 -1.48
N SER A 320 -0.03 -26.02 -1.28
CA SER A 320 -1.10 -26.69 -2.06
C SER A 320 -1.09 -26.34 -3.56
N VAL A 321 -0.41 -25.25 -3.92
CA VAL A 321 -0.15 -24.86 -5.33
C VAL A 321 0.73 -25.89 -6.06
N TYR A 322 1.50 -26.70 -5.32
CA TYR A 322 2.31 -27.79 -5.88
C TYR A 322 1.55 -29.12 -5.84
N LYS A 323 1.92 -30.05 -6.72
CA LYS A 323 1.43 -31.43 -6.65
C LYS A 323 1.87 -32.10 -5.35
N ALA A 324 1.04 -32.98 -4.80
CA ALA A 324 1.20 -33.57 -3.47
C ALA A 324 2.63 -34.13 -3.21
N LYS A 325 3.27 -34.73 -4.23
CA LYS A 325 4.63 -35.26 -4.11
C LYS A 325 5.73 -34.24 -3.86
N TYR A 326 5.46 -32.95 -4.14
CA TYR A 326 6.41 -31.84 -3.97
C TYR A 326 6.08 -30.93 -2.78
N GLN A 327 4.86 -31.03 -2.22
CA GLN A 327 4.36 -30.06 -1.23
C GLN A 327 5.24 -29.96 0.02
N GLU A 328 5.76 -31.07 0.53
CA GLU A 328 6.61 -31.04 1.72
C GLU A 328 7.94 -30.35 1.47
N GLU A 329 8.58 -30.62 0.34
CA GLU A 329 9.90 -30.04 0.00
C GLU A 329 9.76 -28.57 -0.37
N GLU A 330 8.81 -28.24 -1.23
CA GLU A 330 8.59 -26.86 -1.70
C GLU A 330 7.99 -25.99 -0.58
N GLY A 331 7.13 -26.53 0.28
CA GLY A 331 6.60 -25.81 1.43
C GLY A 331 7.69 -25.31 2.38
N LYS A 332 8.74 -26.11 2.61
CA LYS A 332 9.91 -25.69 3.39
C LYS A 332 10.66 -24.48 2.78
N LYS A 333 10.54 -24.28 1.46
CA LYS A 333 11.21 -23.22 0.73
C LYS A 333 10.37 -21.93 0.65
N MET A 334 9.06 -21.98 0.90
CA MET A 334 8.16 -20.82 0.77
C MET A 334 8.41 -19.74 1.83
N GLY A 335 8.96 -20.13 2.98
CA GLY A 335 9.27 -19.20 4.07
C GLY A 335 8.05 -18.83 4.90
N LYS A 336 8.18 -17.73 5.65
CA LYS A 336 7.18 -17.19 6.56
C LYS A 336 6.65 -15.87 6.03
N ILE A 337 5.35 -15.74 6.03
CA ILE A 337 4.63 -14.55 5.60
C ILE A 337 4.13 -13.82 6.85
N TYR A 338 4.35 -12.54 6.91
CA TYR A 338 3.86 -11.70 7.99
C TYR A 338 2.75 -10.82 7.45
N VAL A 339 1.61 -10.78 8.14
CA VAL A 339 0.51 -9.87 7.82
C VAL A 339 0.09 -9.12 9.08
N GLY A 340 -0.39 -7.89 8.92
CA GLY A 340 -0.80 -7.10 10.05
C GLY A 340 -1.73 -5.95 9.70
N VAL A 341 -2.46 -5.48 10.72
CA VAL A 341 -3.36 -4.34 10.62
C VAL A 341 -3.07 -3.35 11.74
N LEU A 342 -3.05 -2.06 11.40
CA LEU A 342 -2.84 -0.95 12.34
C LEU A 342 -4.08 -0.08 12.41
N PHE A 343 -4.37 0.40 13.61
CA PHE A 343 -5.53 1.24 13.90
C PHE A 343 -5.09 2.59 14.48
N PRO A 344 -5.32 3.70 13.74
CA PRO A 344 -5.06 5.05 14.26
C PRO A 344 -5.92 5.38 15.46
N GLU A 345 -7.16 4.89 15.45
CA GLU A 345 -8.11 5.12 16.52
C GLU A 345 -7.77 4.32 17.79
N LYS A 346 -8.01 4.93 18.96
CA LYS A 346 -7.71 4.30 20.26
C LYS A 346 -8.82 3.37 20.76
N ASN A 347 -10.05 3.58 20.31
CA ASN A 347 -11.24 2.86 20.80
C ASN A 347 -11.55 1.63 19.92
N ILE A 348 -10.56 0.80 19.68
CA ILE A 348 -10.68 -0.45 18.91
C ILE A 348 -10.70 -1.62 19.89
N SER A 349 -11.74 -2.44 19.82
CA SER A 349 -11.77 -3.74 20.51
C SER A 349 -11.09 -4.79 19.66
N MET A 350 -10.20 -5.59 20.25
CA MET A 350 -9.46 -6.63 19.50
C MET A 350 -9.77 -8.02 20.05
N THR A 351 -9.96 -8.97 19.13
CA THR A 351 -10.30 -10.34 19.49
C THR A 351 -9.88 -11.34 18.41
N TYR A 352 -9.66 -12.58 18.81
CA TYR A 352 -9.70 -13.72 17.89
C TYR A 352 -11.15 -14.20 17.79
N GLN A 353 -11.67 -14.30 16.58
CA GLN A 353 -12.98 -14.86 16.30
C GLN A 353 -12.84 -16.18 15.55
N GLN A 354 -13.28 -17.26 16.17
CA GLN A 354 -13.30 -18.57 15.53
C GLN A 354 -14.29 -18.57 14.36
N ARG A 355 -13.82 -18.98 13.20
CA ARG A 355 -14.62 -19.15 11.99
C ARG A 355 -13.94 -20.18 11.10
N GLU A 356 -14.21 -21.43 11.39
CA GLU A 356 -13.61 -22.53 10.63
C GLU A 356 -14.16 -22.60 9.21
N ASN A 357 -13.25 -22.84 8.27
CA ASN A 357 -13.56 -23.24 6.89
C ASN A 357 -12.48 -24.22 6.40
N GLY A 358 -12.42 -24.50 5.09
CA GLY A 358 -11.45 -25.44 4.53
C GLY A 358 -9.99 -25.12 4.91
N ILE A 359 -9.60 -23.85 4.92
CA ILE A 359 -8.23 -23.38 5.12
C ILE A 359 -7.99 -22.69 6.47
N ALA A 360 -9.00 -22.04 7.05
CA ALA A 360 -8.86 -21.17 8.22
C ALA A 360 -9.44 -21.77 9.49
N THR A 361 -8.90 -21.35 10.65
CA THR A 361 -9.48 -21.56 11.98
C THR A 361 -10.32 -20.37 12.41
N GLY A 362 -10.01 -19.17 11.94
CA GLY A 362 -10.71 -17.93 12.31
C GLY A 362 -10.03 -16.67 11.78
N HIS A 363 -10.28 -15.56 12.47
CA HIS A 363 -9.69 -14.26 12.18
C HIS A 363 -9.23 -13.57 13.46
N VAL A 364 -8.15 -12.80 13.38
CA VAL A 364 -7.83 -11.79 14.39
C VAL A 364 -8.38 -10.46 13.89
N LEU A 365 -9.23 -9.83 14.69
CA LEU A 365 -10.04 -8.68 14.31
C LEU A 365 -9.79 -7.49 15.23
N GLY A 366 -9.71 -6.30 14.64
CA GLY A 366 -9.93 -5.04 15.34
C GLY A 366 -11.31 -4.47 14.96
N ILE A 367 -12.14 -4.21 15.95
CA ILE A 367 -13.55 -3.85 15.81
C ILE A 367 -13.77 -2.40 16.25
N SER A 368 -14.41 -1.61 15.39
CA SER A 368 -14.81 -0.23 15.64
C SER A 368 -16.32 -0.03 15.51
N GLN A 369 -16.83 0.97 16.21
CA GLN A 369 -18.19 1.47 16.02
C GLN A 369 -18.21 2.51 14.89
N LEU A 370 -19.11 2.33 13.93
CA LEU A 370 -19.39 3.33 12.91
C LEU A 370 -20.42 4.33 13.43
N SER A 371 -20.08 5.62 13.35
CA SER A 371 -21.01 6.68 13.72
C SER A 371 -21.93 7.01 12.56
N THR A 372 -23.23 6.88 12.73
CA THR A 372 -24.25 7.24 11.72
C THR A 372 -24.92 8.59 12.00
N LEU A 373 -24.41 9.36 12.98
CA LEU A 373 -25.04 10.57 13.49
C LEU A 373 -24.87 11.82 12.61
N SER A 374 -24.14 11.72 11.50
CA SER A 374 -23.92 12.85 10.58
C SER A 374 -24.55 12.59 9.21
N SER A 375 -24.90 13.66 8.50
CA SER A 375 -25.35 13.62 7.10
C SER A 375 -24.24 13.17 6.11
N GLN A 376 -23.04 12.97 6.61
CA GLN A 376 -21.89 12.46 5.84
C GLN A 376 -21.69 10.97 6.13
N PRO A 377 -21.32 10.17 5.15
CA PRO A 377 -20.97 8.77 5.37
C PRO A 377 -19.88 8.65 6.44
N SER A 378 -20.05 7.72 7.37
CA SER A 378 -19.01 7.41 8.37
C SER A 378 -17.80 6.85 7.64
N THR A 379 -16.67 7.52 7.77
CA THR A 379 -15.40 7.05 7.20
C THR A 379 -14.55 6.46 8.31
N PHE A 380 -14.09 5.23 8.11
CA PHE A 380 -13.16 4.56 9.00
C PHE A 380 -11.81 4.38 8.29
N THR A 381 -10.73 4.69 8.99
CA THR A 381 -9.37 4.52 8.45
C THR A 381 -8.61 3.48 9.24
N TYR A 382 -7.97 2.56 8.53
CA TYR A 382 -7.03 1.59 9.08
C TYR A 382 -5.89 1.35 8.08
N TYR A 383 -4.87 0.60 8.51
CA TYR A 383 -3.76 0.23 7.64
C TYR A 383 -3.61 -1.28 7.64
N PHE A 384 -3.27 -1.87 6.49
CA PHE A 384 -2.88 -3.27 6.41
C PHE A 384 -1.56 -3.41 5.69
N GLY A 385 -0.78 -4.40 6.08
CA GLY A 385 0.55 -4.58 5.53
C GLY A 385 1.03 -6.02 5.60
N SER A 386 2.13 -6.27 4.89
CA SER A 386 2.76 -7.58 4.87
C SER A 386 4.29 -7.51 4.82
N GLY A 387 4.92 -8.61 5.17
CA GLY A 387 6.34 -8.85 5.03
C GLY A 387 6.62 -10.32 4.75
N TRP A 388 7.85 -10.62 4.35
CA TRP A 388 8.30 -11.97 4.04
C TRP A 388 9.70 -12.21 4.58
N ASN A 389 9.93 -13.35 5.26
CA ASN A 389 11.24 -13.60 5.86
C ASN A 389 12.36 -13.81 4.84
N LYS A 390 12.01 -14.07 3.58
CA LYS A 390 12.99 -14.18 2.49
C LYS A 390 13.27 -12.84 1.79
N ASN A 391 12.60 -11.74 2.18
CA ASN A 391 12.95 -10.42 1.69
C ASN A 391 14.19 -9.90 2.44
N PRO A 392 15.35 -9.74 1.76
CA PRO A 392 16.59 -9.32 2.43
C PRO A 392 16.54 -7.88 2.92
N ASN A 393 15.61 -7.05 2.44
CA ASN A 393 15.52 -5.63 2.74
C ASN A 393 14.73 -5.34 4.04
N THR A 394 13.88 -6.28 4.49
CA THR A 394 13.00 -6.03 5.65
C THR A 394 13.54 -6.55 6.97
N GLY A 395 14.40 -7.57 6.94
CA GLY A 395 15.02 -8.15 8.13
C GLY A 395 14.10 -8.97 9.03
N PHE A 396 12.82 -9.17 8.67
CA PHE A 396 11.89 -9.98 9.48
C PHE A 396 12.25 -11.46 9.39
N GLN A 397 12.56 -12.09 10.52
CA GLN A 397 12.85 -13.51 10.60
C GLN A 397 11.89 -14.26 11.52
N SER A 398 11.13 -13.52 12.34
CA SER A 398 10.21 -14.08 13.34
C SER A 398 8.97 -13.19 13.53
N LEU A 399 7.93 -13.77 14.14
CA LEU A 399 6.77 -13.00 14.59
C LEU A 399 7.17 -11.85 15.55
N THR A 400 8.21 -12.04 16.36
CA THR A 400 8.71 -11.01 17.27
C THR A 400 9.31 -9.80 16.50
N ASP A 401 10.05 -10.04 15.42
CA ASP A 401 10.56 -8.95 14.59
C ASP A 401 9.41 -8.19 13.92
N TRP A 402 8.41 -8.93 13.43
CA TRP A 402 7.21 -8.35 12.84
C TRP A 402 6.40 -7.56 13.87
N GLU A 403 6.21 -8.09 15.08
CA GLU A 403 5.53 -7.40 16.18
C GLU A 403 6.24 -6.09 16.56
N ALA A 404 7.57 -6.10 16.63
CA ALA A 404 8.33 -4.89 16.89
C ALA A 404 8.12 -3.82 15.80
N HIS A 405 8.04 -4.24 14.54
CA HIS A 405 7.72 -3.36 13.43
C HIS A 405 6.29 -2.83 13.51
N LEU A 406 5.30 -3.69 13.78
CA LEU A 406 3.91 -3.28 13.98
C LEU A 406 3.75 -2.26 15.11
N SER A 407 4.44 -2.47 16.23
CA SER A 407 4.45 -1.56 17.37
C SER A 407 5.01 -0.18 16.99
N HIS A 408 6.12 -0.14 16.24
CA HIS A 408 6.71 1.10 15.73
C HIS A 408 5.76 1.83 14.78
N GLU A 409 5.23 1.14 13.79
CA GLU A 409 4.33 1.73 12.79
C GLU A 409 3.01 2.20 13.42
N ALA A 410 2.46 1.45 14.39
CA ALA A 410 1.28 1.86 15.15
C ALA A 410 1.52 3.15 15.95
N GLU A 411 2.70 3.29 16.59
CA GLU A 411 3.10 4.55 17.25
C GLU A 411 3.16 5.69 16.23
N CYS A 412 3.75 5.45 15.05
CA CYS A 412 3.87 6.43 13.98
C CYS A 412 2.50 6.89 13.45
N VAL A 413 1.59 5.96 13.20
CA VAL A 413 0.23 6.25 12.72
C VAL A 413 -0.60 7.02 13.75
N ARG A 414 -0.45 6.69 15.04
CA ARG A 414 -1.13 7.36 16.16
C ARG A 414 -0.51 8.70 16.56
N THR A 415 0.73 8.92 16.15
CA THR A 415 1.50 10.14 16.48
C THR A 415 2.16 10.67 15.21
N PRO A 416 1.38 11.24 14.28
CA PRO A 416 1.88 11.67 12.98
C PRO A 416 2.94 12.77 13.08
N LEU A 417 3.76 12.88 12.05
CA LEU A 417 4.71 13.98 11.88
C LEU A 417 3.98 15.33 11.91
N LYS A 418 4.56 16.33 12.55
CA LYS A 418 4.02 17.69 12.61
C LYS A 418 4.66 18.55 11.53
N ILE A 419 3.85 19.03 10.60
CA ILE A 419 4.28 19.84 9.45
C ILE A 419 3.92 21.30 9.70
N SER A 420 4.84 22.22 9.38
CA SER A 420 4.59 23.65 9.39
C SER A 420 5.25 24.34 8.21
N LEU A 421 4.57 25.32 7.62
CA LEU A 421 5.01 26.09 6.46
C LEU A 421 5.43 27.51 6.88
N LYS A 422 6.58 27.97 6.37
CA LYS A 422 7.07 29.35 6.57
C LYS A 422 7.32 30.02 5.23
#